data_4dfae1e38d36fd657268ee7918b12ae7
#
_entry.id   4dfae1e38d36fd657268ee7918b12ae7
#
_cell.length_a   1.000
_cell.length_b   1.000
_cell.length_c   1.000
_cell.angle_alpha   90.00
_cell.angle_beta   90.00
_cell.angle_gamma   90.00
#
_symmetry.space_group_name_H-M   'P 1'
#
loop_
_entity.id
_entity.type
_entity.pdbx_description
1 polymer ?
#
loop_
_entity_poly.entity_id
_entity_poly.type
_entity_poly.pdbx_seq_one_letter_code
_entity_poly.pdbx_strand_id
1 'polypeptide(L)'
;MRSSVAVREQRRVLCVFPAYTPSFGTFQHAYRLIGDVRAFMPPQGLLLIAAYLPPSWPVRFVDENLQRATDADFAWADVVMVSGMHIQGPQIRDIQTRAHAAGKVTVLGGPSVSGAPELYPGFDYIHIGEIGDATDELIARLDASVALPPSQVRLVTSERVALDQFPIPAYDLIPLAHYLIGSLQFSSGCPYRCEFCDIPGLYGRQPRLKTPQQLTAELDAMLAQPGYPGVIYFVDDNFIGNKKAARDMLVHLVRWQQERSYPVDFACEATLNLAKQTEILALMKQAGFVTVFVGIETPEADALRNMKKDQNLMVPLLESIQTLNNYGLEVTAGMIIGLDTDTDATERNVIDFIDTSNIPILTLNILQALPKTPLWDRLARAGRLVDDPRLESNVKFLRPHDEVVESWRRCIAHAYAPERLFERFRHQIDATYVNRFVPPPKGKLTIPNLKRGATLAYNVATKVGWRSDYRAAFWKAARPAIRRGQIDALLGMGFVGHHLIHFTREALQGRQNASFYSARSQTADLVPAVS
;
A
#
# COMPACT_ATOMS: atom_id res chain seq x y z
N MET A 1 -14.21 2.93 30.36
CA MET A 1 -13.51 3.79 31.34
C MET A 1 -12.06 3.39 31.32
N ARG A 2 -11.15 4.21 30.74
CA ARG A 2 -9.71 3.99 30.85
C ARG A 2 -9.35 4.08 32.34
N SER A 3 -8.77 3.02 32.91
CA SER A 3 -8.16 3.15 34.24
C SER A 3 -7.03 4.16 34.10
N SER A 4 -7.09 5.26 34.83
CA SER A 4 -6.01 6.24 34.89
C SER A 4 -4.81 5.61 35.60
N VAL A 5 -3.96 4.93 34.82
CA VAL A 5 -2.61 4.62 35.28
C VAL A 5 -1.91 5.98 35.43
N ALA A 6 -1.54 6.33 36.64
CA ALA A 6 -0.81 7.57 36.90
C ALA A 6 0.57 7.47 36.23
N VAL A 7 0.72 8.12 35.09
CA VAL A 7 1.99 8.20 34.36
C VAL A 7 3.00 8.92 35.26
N ARG A 8 4.07 8.22 35.63
CA ARG A 8 5.05 8.71 36.65
C ARG A 8 6.19 9.54 36.06
N GLU A 9 6.57 9.28 34.82
CA GLU A 9 7.68 9.97 34.16
C GLU A 9 7.39 10.23 32.68
N GLN A 10 7.99 11.26 32.11
CA GLN A 10 7.94 11.53 30.67
C GLN A 10 8.90 10.59 29.94
N ARG A 11 8.41 9.79 28.99
CA ARG A 11 9.22 8.94 28.12
C ARG A 11 9.33 9.57 26.74
N ARG A 12 10.54 9.77 26.24
CA ARG A 12 10.79 10.27 24.88
C ARG A 12 10.74 9.10 23.91
N VAL A 13 9.71 9.06 23.09
CA VAL A 13 9.51 7.97 22.12
C VAL A 13 9.90 8.43 20.72
N LEU A 14 10.78 7.67 20.08
CA LEU A 14 11.11 7.82 18.67
C LEU A 14 10.37 6.72 17.88
N CYS A 15 9.38 7.12 17.10
CA CYS A 15 8.73 6.25 16.12
C CYS A 15 9.50 6.27 14.81
N VAL A 16 10.02 5.13 14.36
CA VAL A 16 10.77 5.03 13.10
C VAL A 16 10.04 4.09 12.15
N PHE A 17 9.61 4.63 11.00
CA PHE A 17 9.02 3.82 9.94
C PHE A 17 10.10 3.45 8.91
N PRO A 18 10.32 2.15 8.65
CA PRO A 18 11.37 1.69 7.75
C PRO A 18 11.08 2.04 6.30
N ALA A 19 12.13 2.29 5.52
CA ALA A 19 12.00 2.59 4.09
C ALA A 19 11.32 1.44 3.32
N TYR A 20 10.52 1.81 2.31
CA TYR A 20 9.94 0.84 1.38
C TYR A 20 10.99 0.28 0.42
N THR A 21 10.86 -0.99 0.12
CA THR A 21 11.50 -1.56 -1.06
C THR A 21 10.77 -1.11 -2.32
N PRO A 22 11.48 -0.70 -3.38
CA PRO A 22 10.88 -0.34 -4.66
C PRO A 22 9.98 -1.43 -5.23
N SER A 23 8.82 -1.05 -5.77
CA SER A 23 7.86 -1.96 -6.39
C SER A 23 7.03 -1.27 -7.47
N PHE A 24 6.23 -2.02 -8.24
CA PHE A 24 5.28 -1.45 -9.20
C PHE A 24 4.31 -0.45 -8.57
N GLY A 25 3.96 -0.61 -7.30
CA GLY A 25 2.98 0.23 -6.59
C GLY A 25 3.56 1.39 -5.79
N THR A 26 4.88 1.53 -5.65
CA THR A 26 5.49 2.59 -4.82
C THR A 26 5.85 3.86 -5.57
N PHE A 27 5.83 3.87 -6.89
CA PHE A 27 6.02 5.02 -7.81
C PHE A 27 7.30 5.86 -7.61
N GLN A 28 8.33 5.36 -6.95
CA GLN A 28 9.52 6.15 -6.58
C GLN A 28 10.28 6.76 -7.77
N HIS A 29 10.31 6.13 -8.95
CA HIS A 29 10.96 6.73 -10.13
C HIS A 29 10.25 8.00 -10.61
N ALA A 30 8.98 8.16 -10.26
CA ALA A 30 8.17 9.30 -10.66
C ALA A 30 8.15 10.45 -9.65
N TYR A 31 8.61 10.27 -8.40
CA TYR A 31 8.58 11.33 -7.38
C TYR A 31 9.29 12.60 -7.85
N ARG A 32 10.42 12.46 -8.55
CA ARG A 32 11.17 13.59 -9.12
C ARG A 32 10.38 14.39 -10.17
N LEU A 33 9.22 13.91 -10.62
CA LEU A 33 8.33 14.66 -11.50
C LEU A 33 7.43 15.62 -10.74
N ILE A 34 7.12 15.36 -9.46
CA ILE A 34 6.19 16.17 -8.64
C ILE A 34 6.94 17.21 -7.75
N GLY A 35 8.27 17.13 -7.65
CA GLY A 35 9.06 18.07 -6.84
C GLY A 35 9.29 17.57 -5.42
N ASP A 36 8.47 18.01 -4.45
CA ASP A 36 8.71 17.75 -3.03
C ASP A 36 8.26 16.36 -2.55
N VAL A 37 7.59 15.57 -3.39
CA VAL A 37 7.16 14.20 -3.06
C VAL A 37 8.38 13.27 -2.97
N ARG A 38 8.46 12.49 -1.89
CA ARG A 38 9.56 11.55 -1.61
C ARG A 38 9.09 10.18 -1.14
N ALA A 39 7.85 10.08 -0.65
CA ALA A 39 7.26 8.84 -0.15
C ALA A 39 5.90 8.56 -0.77
N PHE A 40 5.47 7.30 -0.71
CA PHE A 40 4.20 6.87 -1.30
C PHE A 40 3.01 7.34 -0.46
N MET A 41 2.86 6.83 0.76
CA MET A 41 1.76 7.17 1.66
C MET A 41 2.23 7.21 3.12
N PRO A 42 1.52 7.97 4.00
CA PRO A 42 1.79 7.99 5.43
C PRO A 42 1.61 6.60 6.07
N PRO A 43 2.48 6.21 7.02
CA PRO A 43 2.39 4.92 7.71
C PRO A 43 1.31 4.93 8.80
N GLN A 44 0.07 4.67 8.41
CA GLN A 44 -1.15 4.76 9.24
C GLN A 44 -1.00 4.08 10.60
N GLY A 45 -0.51 2.82 10.64
CA GLY A 45 -0.44 2.05 11.88
C GLY A 45 0.50 2.67 12.92
N LEU A 46 1.68 3.15 12.52
CA LEU A 46 2.64 3.74 13.46
C LEU A 46 2.21 5.14 13.92
N LEU A 47 1.54 5.93 13.05
CA LEU A 47 0.92 7.21 13.44
C LEU A 47 -0.23 7.01 14.43
N LEU A 48 -0.97 5.91 14.29
CA LEU A 48 -2.04 5.55 15.21
C LEU A 48 -1.47 5.17 16.59
N ILE A 49 -0.37 4.39 16.63
CA ILE A 49 0.34 4.09 17.89
C ILE A 49 0.86 5.38 18.53
N ALA A 50 1.48 6.29 17.76
CA ALA A 50 1.96 7.57 18.28
C ALA A 50 0.82 8.38 18.94
N ALA A 51 -0.38 8.37 18.36
CA ALA A 51 -1.56 9.01 18.93
C ALA A 51 -2.17 8.27 20.14
N TYR A 52 -1.88 6.97 20.30
CA TYR A 52 -2.39 6.14 21.39
C TYR A 52 -1.52 6.24 22.65
N LEU A 53 -0.26 6.63 22.51
CA LEU A 53 0.67 6.81 23.64
C LEU A 53 0.14 7.86 24.64
N PRO A 54 0.59 7.84 25.91
CA PRO A 54 0.22 8.85 26.89
C PRO A 54 0.55 10.27 26.38
N PRO A 55 -0.36 11.24 26.50
CA PRO A 55 -0.13 12.62 26.01
C PRO A 55 1.07 13.32 26.68
N SER A 56 1.51 12.83 27.83
CA SER A 56 2.70 13.36 28.54
C SER A 56 4.02 12.87 27.95
N TRP A 57 4.01 11.88 27.07
CA TRP A 57 5.21 11.36 26.44
C TRP A 57 5.52 12.15 25.16
N PRO A 58 6.67 12.85 25.08
CA PRO A 58 7.10 13.47 23.84
C PRO A 58 7.36 12.40 22.77
N VAL A 59 6.74 12.57 21.60
CA VAL A 59 6.94 11.68 20.46
C VAL A 59 7.63 12.43 19.32
N ARG A 60 8.66 11.82 18.74
CA ARG A 60 9.22 12.18 17.44
C ARG A 60 8.91 11.08 16.43
N PHE A 61 8.66 11.48 15.20
CA PHE A 61 8.39 10.54 14.12
C PHE A 61 9.41 10.72 13.00
N VAL A 62 10.04 9.63 12.59
CA VAL A 62 10.95 9.59 11.43
C VAL A 62 10.46 8.55 10.44
N ASP A 63 10.14 8.98 9.23
CA ASP A 63 9.88 8.08 8.10
C ASP A 63 11.15 7.98 7.25
N GLU A 64 11.77 6.80 7.21
CA GLU A 64 13.01 6.58 6.45
C GLU A 64 12.81 6.59 4.93
N ASN A 65 11.58 6.69 4.45
CA ASN A 65 11.32 7.03 3.05
C ASN A 65 11.60 8.52 2.74
N LEU A 66 11.53 9.39 3.76
CA LEU A 66 11.79 10.82 3.64
C LEU A 66 13.24 11.15 3.99
N GLN A 67 13.69 10.68 5.15
CA GLN A 67 15.07 10.82 5.61
C GLN A 67 15.41 9.74 6.63
N ARG A 68 16.63 9.25 6.60
CA ARG A 68 17.11 8.26 7.57
C ARG A 68 17.19 8.86 8.98
N ALA A 69 16.79 8.09 9.99
CA ALA A 69 16.95 8.46 11.38
C ALA A 69 18.44 8.67 11.72
N THR A 70 18.75 9.77 12.39
CA THR A 70 20.11 10.19 12.72
C THR A 70 20.53 9.71 14.12
N ASP A 71 21.84 9.71 14.41
CA ASP A 71 22.35 9.41 15.75
C ASP A 71 21.78 10.36 16.81
N ALA A 72 21.50 11.62 16.43
CA ALA A 72 20.87 12.61 17.32
C ALA A 72 19.41 12.24 17.64
N ASP A 73 18.67 11.61 16.71
CA ASP A 73 17.32 11.13 16.96
C ASP A 73 17.35 9.96 17.96
N PHE A 74 18.25 9.01 17.77
CA PHE A 74 18.43 7.92 18.73
C PHE A 74 18.91 8.43 20.09
N ALA A 75 19.88 9.34 20.14
CA ALA A 75 20.38 9.91 21.39
C ALA A 75 19.28 10.61 22.21
N TRP A 76 18.34 11.28 21.53
CA TRP A 76 17.21 11.96 22.16
C TRP A 76 16.20 10.98 22.78
N ALA A 77 15.98 9.81 22.19
CA ALA A 77 14.95 8.88 22.61
C ALA A 77 15.32 8.11 23.87
N ASP A 78 14.32 7.67 24.62
CA ASP A 78 14.44 6.64 25.66
C ASP A 78 13.97 5.28 25.09
N VAL A 79 12.96 5.31 24.18
CA VAL A 79 12.38 4.15 23.52
C VAL A 79 12.29 4.38 22.02
N VAL A 80 12.63 3.37 21.22
CA VAL A 80 12.48 3.36 19.76
C VAL A 80 11.40 2.37 19.36
N MET A 81 10.31 2.87 18.77
CA MET A 81 9.21 2.05 18.28
C MET A 81 9.26 1.92 16.77
N VAL A 82 9.17 0.68 16.27
CA VAL A 82 9.24 0.34 14.84
C VAL A 82 7.99 -0.44 14.45
N SER A 83 7.49 -0.19 13.25
CA SER A 83 6.41 -0.99 12.66
C SER A 83 6.63 -1.10 11.15
N GLY A 84 6.38 -2.27 10.56
CA GLY A 84 6.54 -2.45 9.13
C GLY A 84 5.95 -3.76 8.62
N MET A 85 5.97 -3.93 7.30
CA MET A 85 5.53 -5.13 6.59
C MET A 85 6.69 -6.11 6.43
N HIS A 86 6.40 -7.37 6.07
CA HIS A 86 7.42 -8.42 5.87
C HIS A 86 8.53 -8.00 4.90
N ILE A 87 8.18 -7.31 3.83
CA ILE A 87 9.14 -6.81 2.84
C ILE A 87 10.18 -5.83 3.42
N GLN A 88 9.82 -5.15 4.51
CA GLN A 88 10.72 -4.19 5.19
C GLN A 88 11.58 -4.85 6.28
N GLY A 89 11.60 -6.19 6.36
CA GLY A 89 12.34 -6.94 7.38
C GLY A 89 13.80 -6.53 7.55
N PRO A 90 14.59 -6.34 6.47
CA PRO A 90 15.97 -5.87 6.57
C PRO A 90 16.09 -4.48 7.20
N GLN A 91 15.26 -3.54 6.75
CA GLN A 91 15.24 -2.16 7.25
C GLN A 91 14.81 -2.12 8.72
N ILE A 92 13.84 -2.97 9.11
CA ILE A 92 13.43 -3.14 10.52
C ILE A 92 14.63 -3.57 11.37
N ARG A 93 15.41 -4.56 10.93
CA ARG A 93 16.61 -5.03 11.65
C ARG A 93 17.74 -4.00 11.67
N ASP A 94 17.92 -3.22 10.60
CA ASP A 94 18.90 -2.12 10.58
C ASP A 94 18.57 -1.05 11.63
N ILE A 95 17.30 -0.64 11.71
CA ILE A 95 16.84 0.32 12.73
C ILE A 95 17.09 -0.23 14.14
N GLN A 96 16.76 -1.49 14.38
CA GLN A 96 17.01 -2.16 15.66
C GLN A 96 18.50 -2.13 16.02
N THR A 97 19.39 -2.47 15.08
CA THR A 97 20.84 -2.48 15.30
C THR A 97 21.36 -1.09 15.68
N ARG A 98 20.92 -0.03 15.00
CA ARG A 98 21.30 1.36 15.31
C ARG A 98 20.75 1.83 16.65
N ALA A 99 19.52 1.46 16.99
CA ALA A 99 18.91 1.79 18.27
C ALA A 99 19.66 1.13 19.44
N HIS A 100 20.03 -0.15 19.30
CA HIS A 100 20.83 -0.88 20.30
C HIS A 100 22.25 -0.31 20.43
N ALA A 101 22.89 0.06 19.34
CA ALA A 101 24.20 0.72 19.39
C ALA A 101 24.15 2.04 20.16
N ALA A 102 22.99 2.71 20.18
CA ALA A 102 22.73 3.91 20.97
C ALA A 102 22.23 3.59 22.40
N GLY A 103 22.16 2.33 22.81
CA GLY A 103 21.71 1.89 24.14
C GLY A 103 20.22 2.13 24.41
N LYS A 104 19.36 2.07 23.36
CA LYS A 104 17.92 2.36 23.48
C LYS A 104 17.08 1.10 23.56
N VAL A 105 15.99 1.17 24.33
CA VAL A 105 14.97 0.13 24.36
C VAL A 105 14.23 0.12 23.02
N THR A 106 14.07 -1.06 22.44
CA THR A 106 13.46 -1.27 21.13
C THR A 106 12.13 -2.02 21.22
N VAL A 107 11.13 -1.52 20.53
CA VAL A 107 9.79 -2.11 20.42
C VAL A 107 9.46 -2.34 18.96
N LEU A 108 9.04 -3.54 18.61
CA LEU A 108 8.54 -3.87 17.27
C LEU A 108 7.07 -4.28 17.32
N GLY A 109 6.25 -3.63 16.52
CA GLY A 109 4.85 -3.98 16.27
C GLY A 109 4.53 -4.09 14.79
N GLY A 110 3.25 -4.26 14.47
CA GLY A 110 2.75 -4.28 13.10
C GLY A 110 2.68 -5.66 12.45
N PRO A 111 2.31 -5.72 11.15
CA PRO A 111 1.95 -6.98 10.49
C PRO A 111 3.13 -7.95 10.36
N SER A 112 4.36 -7.45 10.14
CA SER A 112 5.52 -8.32 9.99
C SER A 112 5.78 -9.18 11.22
N VAL A 113 5.90 -8.55 12.39
CA VAL A 113 6.15 -9.28 13.65
C VAL A 113 4.92 -10.05 14.11
N SER A 114 3.72 -9.57 13.82
CA SER A 114 2.49 -10.31 14.12
C SER A 114 2.37 -11.60 13.32
N GLY A 115 2.92 -11.62 12.10
CA GLY A 115 2.97 -12.80 11.23
C GLY A 115 4.08 -13.78 11.60
N ALA A 116 5.28 -13.27 11.87
CA ALA A 116 6.52 -14.07 12.07
C ALA A 116 7.41 -13.46 13.17
N PRO A 117 7.02 -13.56 14.43
CA PRO A 117 7.78 -12.96 15.55
C PRO A 117 9.19 -13.57 15.71
N GLU A 118 9.40 -14.80 15.25
CA GLU A 118 10.69 -15.50 15.29
C GLU A 118 11.75 -14.86 14.41
N LEU A 119 11.37 -14.06 13.41
CA LEU A 119 12.31 -13.35 12.54
C LEU A 119 12.99 -12.13 13.21
N TYR A 120 12.54 -11.78 14.43
CA TYR A 120 12.98 -10.57 15.12
C TYR A 120 13.49 -10.83 16.55
N PRO A 121 14.44 -11.75 16.75
CA PRO A 121 14.93 -12.10 18.10
C PRO A 121 15.70 -10.96 18.79
N GLY A 122 16.13 -9.95 18.05
CA GLY A 122 16.95 -8.86 18.58
C GLY A 122 16.17 -7.72 19.21
N PHE A 123 14.84 -7.63 19.09
CA PHE A 123 14.05 -6.58 19.76
C PHE A 123 13.83 -6.88 21.24
N ASP A 124 13.79 -5.84 22.09
CA ASP A 124 13.55 -5.97 23.52
C ASP A 124 12.09 -6.30 23.82
N TYR A 125 11.17 -5.63 23.10
CA TYR A 125 9.73 -5.85 23.18
C TYR A 125 9.18 -6.18 21.80
N ILE A 126 8.33 -7.19 21.72
CA ILE A 126 7.55 -7.53 20.53
C ILE A 126 6.06 -7.41 20.89
N HIS A 127 5.36 -6.58 20.15
CA HIS A 127 3.91 -6.42 20.21
C HIS A 127 3.25 -7.19 19.05
N ILE A 128 2.49 -8.22 19.35
CA ILE A 128 1.84 -9.13 18.40
C ILE A 128 0.34 -8.87 18.40
N GLY A 129 -0.20 -8.44 17.28
CA GLY A 129 -1.61 -8.10 17.10
C GLY A 129 -1.86 -6.61 16.97
N GLU A 130 -3.13 -6.21 17.09
CA GLU A 130 -3.57 -4.82 16.99
C GLU A 130 -3.59 -4.15 18.38
N ILE A 131 -3.91 -2.85 18.42
CA ILE A 131 -4.06 -2.09 19.67
C ILE A 131 -5.07 -2.78 20.59
N GLY A 132 -4.68 -2.96 21.84
CA GLY A 132 -5.48 -3.65 22.84
C GLY A 132 -4.77 -3.76 24.19
N ASP A 133 -5.14 -4.78 24.96
CA ASP A 133 -4.59 -5.10 26.27
C ASP A 133 -3.05 -5.21 26.26
N ALA A 134 -2.45 -5.80 25.24
CA ALA A 134 -1.00 -5.87 25.08
C ALA A 134 -0.35 -4.49 24.89
N THR A 135 -1.05 -3.55 24.26
CA THR A 135 -0.56 -2.18 24.08
C THR A 135 -0.57 -1.44 25.41
N ASP A 136 -1.62 -1.60 26.20
CA ASP A 136 -1.72 -1.00 27.54
C ASP A 136 -0.68 -1.59 28.49
N GLU A 137 -0.42 -2.90 28.42
CA GLU A 137 0.65 -3.55 29.17
C GLU A 137 2.04 -3.03 28.76
N LEU A 138 2.30 -2.87 27.44
CA LEU A 138 3.55 -2.30 26.94
C LEU A 138 3.78 -0.90 27.52
N ILE A 139 2.76 -0.04 27.46
CA ILE A 139 2.83 1.31 27.99
C ILE A 139 3.13 1.28 29.49
N ALA A 140 2.42 0.44 30.26
CA ALA A 140 2.65 0.32 31.70
C ALA A 140 4.07 -0.14 32.04
N ARG A 141 4.64 -1.09 31.28
CA ARG A 141 6.02 -1.56 31.48
C ARG A 141 7.04 -0.47 31.17
N LEU A 142 6.87 0.25 30.06
CA LEU A 142 7.75 1.35 29.68
C LEU A 142 7.64 2.55 30.61
N ASP A 143 6.45 2.81 31.18
CA ASP A 143 6.25 3.83 32.20
C ASP A 143 7.00 3.48 33.49
N ALA A 144 6.98 2.20 33.86
CA ALA A 144 7.68 1.72 35.05
C ALA A 144 9.21 1.75 34.88
N SER A 145 9.73 1.36 33.71
CA SER A 145 11.17 1.30 33.46
C SER A 145 11.50 1.28 31.97
N VAL A 146 12.57 2.00 31.57
CA VAL A 146 13.21 1.91 30.26
C VAL A 146 14.58 1.20 30.32
N ALA A 147 14.82 0.43 31.37
CA ALA A 147 15.98 -0.48 31.42
C ALA A 147 15.77 -1.63 30.42
N LEU A 148 16.85 -2.07 29.80
CA LEU A 148 16.83 -3.22 28.91
C LEU A 148 16.35 -4.46 29.67
N PRO A 149 15.32 -5.17 29.20
CA PRO A 149 14.88 -6.39 29.85
C PRO A 149 15.94 -7.50 29.68
N PRO A 150 16.02 -8.46 30.63
CA PRO A 150 17.02 -9.53 30.58
C PRO A 150 16.83 -10.49 29.40
N SER A 151 15.64 -10.49 28.80
CA SER A 151 15.28 -11.26 27.60
C SER A 151 14.14 -10.59 26.87
N GLN A 152 13.95 -10.95 25.57
CA GLN A 152 12.84 -10.45 24.77
C GLN A 152 11.49 -10.69 25.44
N VAL A 153 10.71 -9.62 25.57
CA VAL A 153 9.34 -9.65 26.10
C VAL A 153 8.36 -9.69 24.93
N ARG A 154 7.50 -10.71 24.89
CA ARG A 154 6.45 -10.89 23.88
C ARG A 154 5.09 -10.56 24.48
N LEU A 155 4.43 -9.54 23.94
CA LEU A 155 3.11 -9.10 24.34
C LEU A 155 2.14 -9.43 23.20
N VAL A 156 1.13 -10.23 23.49
CA VAL A 156 0.15 -10.71 22.50
C VAL A 156 -1.21 -10.14 22.83
N THR A 157 -1.79 -9.39 21.92
CA THR A 157 -3.14 -8.84 22.08
C THR A 157 -4.17 -9.96 22.12
N SER A 158 -4.86 -10.11 23.22
CA SER A 158 -6.01 -10.99 23.41
C SER A 158 -7.33 -10.24 23.32
N GLU A 159 -7.38 -9.02 23.85
CA GLU A 159 -8.53 -8.13 23.82
C GLU A 159 -8.19 -6.88 23.00
N ARG A 160 -8.80 -6.77 21.82
CA ARG A 160 -8.58 -5.64 20.90
C ARG A 160 -9.44 -4.45 21.28
N VAL A 161 -8.91 -3.26 21.19
CA VAL A 161 -9.71 -2.03 21.20
C VAL A 161 -10.58 -2.00 19.95
N ALA A 162 -11.84 -1.63 20.08
CA ALA A 162 -12.74 -1.48 18.93
C ALA A 162 -12.26 -0.34 18.00
N LEU A 163 -12.41 -0.51 16.69
CA LEU A 163 -11.93 0.49 15.72
C LEU A 163 -12.57 1.87 15.93
N ASP A 164 -13.82 1.90 16.37
CA ASP A 164 -14.56 3.14 16.67
C ASP A 164 -14.05 3.87 17.93
N GLN A 165 -13.12 3.28 18.66
CA GLN A 165 -12.45 3.88 19.82
C GLN A 165 -10.99 4.27 19.52
N PHE A 166 -10.51 4.06 18.29
CA PHE A 166 -9.17 4.46 17.89
C PHE A 166 -9.04 5.99 17.88
N PRO A 167 -7.91 6.54 18.34
CA PRO A 167 -7.65 7.97 18.19
C PRO A 167 -7.48 8.35 16.72
N ILE A 168 -7.57 9.64 16.42
CA ILE A 168 -7.13 10.18 15.13
C ILE A 168 -5.61 9.98 15.04
N PRO A 169 -5.08 9.42 13.94
CA PRO A 169 -3.63 9.27 13.76
C PRO A 169 -2.89 10.61 13.86
N ALA A 170 -1.69 10.60 14.40
CA ALA A 170 -0.89 11.79 14.67
C ALA A 170 -0.29 12.39 13.37
N TYR A 171 -1.15 12.89 12.48
CA TYR A 171 -0.73 13.48 11.19
C TYR A 171 0.14 14.74 11.34
N ASP A 172 0.05 15.42 12.46
CA ASP A 172 0.86 16.58 12.82
C ASP A 172 2.36 16.26 13.05
N LEU A 173 2.69 14.99 13.26
CA LEU A 173 4.06 14.53 13.42
C LEU A 173 4.82 14.36 12.10
N ILE A 174 4.13 14.45 10.95
CA ILE A 174 4.72 14.19 9.64
C ILE A 174 4.41 15.30 8.61
N PRO A 175 5.35 15.57 7.68
CA PRO A 175 5.12 16.55 6.62
C PRO A 175 4.29 15.92 5.48
N LEU A 176 2.94 15.98 5.55
CA LEU A 176 2.04 15.36 4.56
C LEU A 176 2.32 15.83 3.12
N ALA A 177 2.89 17.02 2.94
CA ALA A 177 3.29 17.55 1.64
C ALA A 177 4.32 16.67 0.89
N HIS A 178 5.07 15.83 1.59
CA HIS A 178 6.08 14.96 0.99
C HIS A 178 5.56 13.58 0.58
N TYR A 179 4.28 13.30 0.80
CA TYR A 179 3.65 12.05 0.38
C TYR A 179 2.86 12.22 -0.92
N LEU A 180 2.88 11.17 -1.75
CA LEU A 180 2.15 11.14 -3.02
C LEU A 180 0.65 11.11 -2.80
N ILE A 181 0.21 10.23 -1.89
CA ILE A 181 -1.19 10.04 -1.50
C ILE A 181 -1.32 10.04 0.02
N GLY A 182 -2.52 10.33 0.54
CA GLY A 182 -2.86 10.12 1.94
C GLY A 182 -3.32 8.69 2.19
N SER A 183 -3.31 8.25 3.44
CA SER A 183 -3.82 6.95 3.87
C SER A 183 -4.94 7.12 4.90
N LEU A 184 -6.00 6.34 4.75
CA LEU A 184 -7.17 6.34 5.63
C LEU A 184 -7.66 4.91 5.80
N GLN A 185 -8.10 4.51 6.99
CA GLN A 185 -8.66 3.20 7.25
C GLN A 185 -10.10 3.32 7.71
N PHE A 186 -11.02 2.67 6.98
CA PHE A 186 -12.42 2.53 7.37
C PHE A 186 -12.69 1.21 8.09
N SER A 187 -12.11 0.13 7.57
CA SER A 187 -12.34 -1.22 8.10
C SER A 187 -11.04 -2.03 8.25
N SER A 188 -11.11 -3.10 9.04
CA SER A 188 -10.03 -4.08 9.23
C SER A 188 -10.61 -5.48 9.26
N GLY A 189 -10.00 -6.41 8.52
CA GLY A 189 -10.43 -7.78 8.33
C GLY A 189 -11.20 -8.02 7.03
N CYS A 190 -11.15 -9.25 6.52
CA CYS A 190 -11.73 -9.62 5.23
C CYS A 190 -12.53 -10.94 5.35
N PRO A 191 -13.79 -11.02 4.83
CA PRO A 191 -14.62 -12.21 5.00
C PRO A 191 -14.16 -13.42 4.18
N TYR A 192 -13.30 -13.22 3.18
CA TYR A 192 -12.84 -14.26 2.25
C TYR A 192 -11.75 -15.16 2.84
N ARG A 193 -11.41 -16.26 2.11
CA ARG A 193 -10.50 -17.32 2.59
C ARG A 193 -9.41 -17.62 1.56
N CYS A 194 -8.96 -16.64 0.82
CA CYS A 194 -7.90 -16.83 -0.17
C CYS A 194 -6.69 -17.49 0.48
N GLU A 195 -6.18 -18.56 -0.13
CA GLU A 195 -5.15 -19.44 0.48
C GLU A 195 -3.84 -18.70 0.76
N PHE A 196 -3.49 -17.73 -0.08
CA PHE A 196 -2.24 -16.98 -0.02
C PHE A 196 -2.29 -15.75 0.91
N CYS A 197 -3.50 -15.35 1.37
CA CYS A 197 -3.70 -14.08 2.07
C CYS A 197 -3.55 -14.25 3.59
N ASP A 198 -2.75 -13.40 4.21
CA ASP A 198 -2.49 -13.37 5.66
C ASP A 198 -3.55 -12.58 6.46
N ILE A 199 -4.36 -11.74 5.81
CA ILE A 199 -5.37 -10.89 6.45
C ILE A 199 -6.30 -11.67 7.40
N PRO A 200 -6.91 -12.81 6.99
CA PRO A 200 -7.74 -13.58 7.92
C PRO A 200 -7.00 -14.07 9.17
N GLY A 201 -5.70 -14.35 9.04
CA GLY A 201 -4.83 -14.78 10.14
C GLY A 201 -4.41 -13.64 11.07
N LEU A 202 -4.24 -12.45 10.54
CA LEU A 202 -3.79 -11.27 11.29
C LEU A 202 -4.97 -10.49 11.89
N TYR A 203 -5.98 -10.18 11.09
CA TYR A 203 -7.05 -9.24 11.42
C TYR A 203 -8.43 -9.88 11.58
N GLY A 204 -8.56 -11.16 11.16
CA GLY A 204 -9.81 -11.90 11.28
C GLY A 204 -10.72 -11.77 10.05
N ARG A 205 -11.83 -12.53 10.10
CA ARG A 205 -12.76 -12.66 8.98
C ARG A 205 -14.04 -11.83 9.08
N GLN A 206 -14.25 -11.17 10.22
CA GLN A 206 -15.36 -10.24 10.39
C GLN A 206 -14.83 -8.82 10.28
N PRO A 207 -15.19 -8.05 9.24
CA PRO A 207 -14.77 -6.67 9.12
C PRO A 207 -15.24 -5.85 10.32
N ARG A 208 -14.29 -5.25 11.03
CA ARG A 208 -14.51 -4.27 12.10
C ARG A 208 -14.45 -2.89 11.47
N LEU A 209 -15.18 -1.93 12.00
CA LEU A 209 -15.48 -0.68 11.29
C LEU A 209 -15.22 0.53 12.19
N LYS A 210 -14.75 1.61 11.59
CA LYS A 210 -14.84 2.95 12.14
C LYS A 210 -16.22 3.54 11.86
N THR A 211 -16.63 4.50 12.69
CA THR A 211 -17.85 5.26 12.43
C THR A 211 -17.64 6.28 11.31
N PRO A 212 -18.70 6.70 10.58
CA PRO A 212 -18.60 7.77 9.59
C PRO A 212 -18.05 9.08 10.17
N GLN A 213 -18.45 9.42 11.39
CA GLN A 213 -18.01 10.65 12.07
C GLN A 213 -16.52 10.62 12.39
N GLN A 214 -16.00 9.46 12.86
CA GLN A 214 -14.58 9.29 13.11
C GLN A 214 -13.78 9.41 11.81
N LEU A 215 -14.24 8.78 10.73
CA LEU A 215 -13.58 8.83 9.43
C LEU A 215 -13.48 10.26 8.89
N THR A 216 -14.61 11.01 8.96
CA THR A 216 -14.60 12.41 8.51
C THR A 216 -13.77 13.32 9.40
N ALA A 217 -13.65 13.02 10.71
CA ALA A 217 -12.75 13.74 11.61
C ALA A 217 -11.27 13.47 11.27
N GLU A 218 -10.92 12.24 10.89
CA GLU A 218 -9.56 11.91 10.42
C GLU A 218 -9.25 12.64 9.10
N LEU A 219 -10.20 12.71 8.16
CA LEU A 219 -10.06 13.48 6.93
C LEU A 219 -9.87 14.98 7.23
N ASP A 220 -10.66 15.56 8.13
CA ASP A 220 -10.53 16.97 8.51
C ASP A 220 -9.18 17.26 9.17
N ALA A 221 -8.69 16.35 10.03
CA ALA A 221 -7.37 16.46 10.63
C ALA A 221 -6.24 16.41 9.58
N MET A 222 -6.40 15.57 8.55
CA MET A 222 -5.45 15.49 7.43
C MET A 222 -5.49 16.77 6.57
N LEU A 223 -6.67 17.29 6.26
CA LEU A 223 -6.85 18.52 5.48
C LEU A 223 -6.35 19.76 6.22
N ALA A 224 -6.30 19.74 7.55
CA ALA A 224 -5.73 20.81 8.35
C ALA A 224 -4.21 20.92 8.21
N GLN A 225 -3.53 19.87 7.73
CA GLN A 225 -2.09 19.89 7.54
C GLN A 225 -1.70 20.60 6.23
N PRO A 226 -0.64 21.41 6.23
CA PRO A 226 -0.17 22.10 5.03
C PRO A 226 0.22 21.11 3.91
N GLY A 227 -0.30 21.33 2.70
CA GLY A 227 0.08 20.57 1.52
C GLY A 227 -0.36 19.10 1.53
N TYR A 228 -1.49 18.80 2.18
CA TYR A 228 -2.07 17.46 2.15
C TYR A 228 -2.19 16.88 0.73
N PRO A 229 -2.10 15.55 0.54
CA PRO A 229 -2.21 14.91 -0.75
C PRO A 229 -3.60 15.07 -1.38
N GLY A 230 -3.65 15.26 -2.71
CA GLY A 230 -4.92 15.39 -3.45
C GLY A 230 -5.70 14.08 -3.64
N VAL A 231 -5.09 12.94 -3.35
CA VAL A 231 -5.71 11.61 -3.38
C VAL A 231 -5.54 10.94 -2.02
N ILE A 232 -6.61 10.40 -1.48
CA ILE A 232 -6.62 9.62 -0.24
C ILE A 232 -6.95 8.16 -0.57
N TYR A 233 -6.07 7.26 -0.14
CA TYR A 233 -6.24 5.82 -0.33
C TYR A 233 -6.82 5.18 0.92
N PHE A 234 -7.94 4.46 0.77
CA PHE A 234 -8.47 3.61 1.81
C PHE A 234 -7.64 2.32 1.89
N VAL A 235 -6.85 2.19 2.96
CA VAL A 235 -5.96 1.05 3.21
C VAL A 235 -6.70 -0.14 3.85
N ASP A 236 -7.96 -0.30 3.49
CA ASP A 236 -8.82 -1.40 3.95
C ASP A 236 -8.44 -2.69 3.25
N ASP A 237 -8.48 -3.82 3.93
CA ASP A 237 -8.25 -5.14 3.34
C ASP A 237 -9.28 -5.49 2.23
N ASN A 238 -10.47 -4.91 2.32
CA ASN A 238 -11.53 -4.95 1.33
C ASN A 238 -12.61 -3.91 1.70
N PHE A 239 -12.64 -2.78 1.01
CA PHE A 239 -13.58 -1.68 1.28
C PHE A 239 -15.06 -2.11 1.33
N ILE A 240 -15.44 -3.11 0.50
CA ILE A 240 -16.79 -3.67 0.46
C ILE A 240 -16.93 -4.97 1.27
N GLY A 241 -16.02 -5.25 2.20
CA GLY A 241 -16.09 -6.43 3.08
C GLY A 241 -17.39 -6.50 3.88
N ASN A 242 -17.93 -5.34 4.27
CA ASN A 242 -19.30 -5.17 4.75
C ASN A 242 -20.04 -4.17 3.85
N LYS A 243 -20.81 -4.67 2.90
CA LYS A 243 -21.48 -3.86 1.86
C LYS A 243 -22.46 -2.83 2.40
N LYS A 244 -23.22 -3.18 3.46
CA LYS A 244 -24.15 -2.25 4.11
C LYS A 244 -23.40 -1.09 4.73
N ALA A 245 -22.37 -1.37 5.51
CA ALA A 245 -21.57 -0.35 6.16
C ALA A 245 -20.82 0.52 5.12
N ALA A 246 -20.28 -0.07 4.06
CA ALA A 246 -19.65 0.67 2.97
C ALA A 246 -20.63 1.65 2.30
N ARG A 247 -21.89 1.22 2.03
CA ARG A 247 -22.92 2.09 1.50
C ARG A 247 -23.23 3.25 2.45
N ASP A 248 -23.46 2.93 3.72
CA ASP A 248 -23.80 3.94 4.73
C ASP A 248 -22.64 4.95 4.91
N MET A 249 -21.40 4.48 4.89
CA MET A 249 -20.20 5.32 4.91
C MET A 249 -20.12 6.23 3.67
N LEU A 250 -20.36 5.69 2.49
CA LEU A 250 -20.31 6.46 1.24
C LEU A 250 -21.33 7.59 1.21
N VAL A 251 -22.53 7.40 1.76
CA VAL A 251 -23.53 8.47 1.89
C VAL A 251 -22.98 9.65 2.72
N HIS A 252 -22.28 9.37 3.83
CA HIS A 252 -21.64 10.39 4.65
C HIS A 252 -20.47 11.06 3.92
N LEU A 253 -19.69 10.26 3.18
CA LEU A 253 -18.55 10.74 2.43
C LEU A 253 -18.95 11.67 1.27
N VAL A 254 -20.05 11.36 0.57
CA VAL A 254 -20.64 12.24 -0.46
C VAL A 254 -21.00 13.59 0.14
N ARG A 255 -21.68 13.61 1.30
CA ARG A 255 -22.04 14.85 2.00
C ARG A 255 -20.80 15.63 2.42
N TRP A 256 -19.83 14.98 3.03
CA TRP A 256 -18.55 15.58 3.45
C TRP A 256 -17.82 16.24 2.28
N GLN A 257 -17.77 15.58 1.11
CA GLN A 257 -17.19 16.12 -0.12
C GLN A 257 -17.96 17.36 -0.62
N GLN A 258 -19.28 17.30 -0.66
CA GLN A 258 -20.12 18.40 -1.11
C GLN A 258 -19.94 19.64 -0.23
N GLU A 259 -19.96 19.49 1.09
CA GLU A 259 -19.78 20.58 2.06
C GLU A 259 -18.42 21.27 1.91
N ARG A 260 -17.37 20.53 1.49
CA ARG A 260 -15.98 21.02 1.34
C ARG A 260 -15.56 21.29 -0.10
N SER A 261 -16.52 21.27 -1.04
CA SER A 261 -16.27 21.49 -2.48
C SER A 261 -15.24 20.52 -3.07
N TYR A 262 -15.26 19.25 -2.66
CA TYR A 262 -14.43 18.16 -3.18
C TYR A 262 -12.92 18.43 -3.09
N PRO A 263 -12.35 18.52 -1.90
CA PRO A 263 -10.94 18.84 -1.71
C PRO A 263 -9.99 17.73 -2.15
N VAL A 264 -10.45 16.46 -2.19
CA VAL A 264 -9.64 15.28 -2.52
C VAL A 264 -10.39 14.31 -3.43
N ASP A 265 -9.66 13.42 -4.08
CA ASP A 265 -10.18 12.20 -4.71
C ASP A 265 -9.90 11.00 -3.82
N PHE A 266 -10.65 9.91 -4.01
CA PHE A 266 -10.47 8.68 -3.26
C PHE A 266 -10.04 7.51 -4.14
N ALA A 267 -9.31 6.58 -3.52
CA ALA A 267 -8.99 5.27 -4.06
C ALA A 267 -9.13 4.22 -2.96
N CYS A 268 -9.36 2.96 -3.32
CA CYS A 268 -9.48 1.87 -2.34
C CYS A 268 -9.10 0.52 -2.93
N GLU A 269 -9.01 -0.49 -2.05
CA GLU A 269 -8.96 -1.90 -2.43
C GLU A 269 -10.35 -2.53 -2.31
N ALA A 270 -10.74 -3.31 -3.31
CA ALA A 270 -11.99 -4.04 -3.30
C ALA A 270 -11.89 -5.34 -4.10
N THR A 271 -12.74 -6.29 -3.79
CA THR A 271 -12.90 -7.50 -4.60
C THR A 271 -13.73 -7.23 -5.85
N LEU A 272 -13.49 -8.00 -6.92
CA LEU A 272 -14.11 -7.81 -8.25
C LEU A 272 -15.65 -7.83 -8.24
N ASN A 273 -16.27 -8.48 -7.25
CA ASN A 273 -17.72 -8.50 -7.07
C ASN A 273 -18.32 -7.11 -6.71
N LEU A 274 -17.49 -6.08 -6.53
CA LEU A 274 -17.91 -4.68 -6.51
C LEU A 274 -18.70 -4.34 -7.79
N ALA A 275 -18.36 -4.91 -8.93
CA ALA A 275 -19.07 -4.70 -10.19
C ALA A 275 -20.58 -5.03 -10.12
N LYS A 276 -21.01 -5.90 -9.20
CA LYS A 276 -22.43 -6.19 -8.95
C LYS A 276 -23.14 -5.20 -8.02
N GLN A 277 -22.43 -4.24 -7.46
CA GLN A 277 -22.95 -3.32 -6.44
C GLN A 277 -23.21 -1.94 -7.05
N THR A 278 -24.22 -1.84 -7.91
CA THR A 278 -24.52 -0.61 -8.70
C THR A 278 -24.78 0.61 -7.82
N GLU A 279 -25.47 0.44 -6.69
CA GLU A 279 -25.72 1.53 -5.72
C GLU A 279 -24.42 2.02 -5.08
N ILE A 280 -23.54 1.10 -4.66
CA ILE A 280 -22.23 1.43 -4.10
C ILE A 280 -21.37 2.15 -5.16
N LEU A 281 -21.35 1.65 -6.39
CA LEU A 281 -20.61 2.26 -7.50
C LEU A 281 -21.09 3.69 -7.79
N ALA A 282 -22.42 3.92 -7.79
CA ALA A 282 -22.98 5.25 -7.97
C ALA A 282 -22.56 6.21 -6.84
N LEU A 283 -22.56 5.75 -5.59
CA LEU A 283 -22.10 6.52 -4.43
C LEU A 283 -20.59 6.76 -4.48
N MET A 284 -19.78 5.76 -4.85
CA MET A 284 -18.33 5.94 -5.02
C MET A 284 -18.02 7.01 -6.06
N LYS A 285 -18.72 7.00 -7.20
CA LYS A 285 -18.59 8.04 -8.22
C LYS A 285 -18.93 9.43 -7.65
N GLN A 286 -20.05 9.56 -6.92
CA GLN A 286 -20.47 10.82 -6.29
C GLN A 286 -19.51 11.28 -5.20
N ALA A 287 -18.89 10.35 -4.47
CA ALA A 287 -17.89 10.66 -3.45
C ALA A 287 -16.52 11.04 -4.04
N GLY A 288 -16.31 10.87 -5.35
CA GLY A 288 -15.04 11.20 -6.01
C GLY A 288 -14.01 10.08 -5.94
N PHE A 289 -14.42 8.81 -5.93
CA PHE A 289 -13.50 7.70 -6.15
C PHE A 289 -13.07 7.68 -7.63
N VAL A 290 -11.77 7.56 -7.85
CA VAL A 290 -11.14 7.59 -9.18
C VAL A 290 -10.42 6.31 -9.55
N THR A 291 -10.03 5.51 -8.55
CA THR A 291 -9.25 4.28 -8.75
C THR A 291 -9.72 3.21 -7.75
N VAL A 292 -9.73 1.96 -8.21
CA VAL A 292 -9.93 0.79 -7.36
C VAL A 292 -8.86 -0.26 -7.67
N PHE A 293 -8.15 -0.73 -6.63
CA PHE A 293 -7.27 -1.88 -6.74
C PHE A 293 -8.08 -3.17 -6.56
N VAL A 294 -7.91 -4.12 -7.48
CA VAL A 294 -8.61 -5.40 -7.47
C VAL A 294 -7.60 -6.54 -7.54
N GLY A 295 -7.61 -7.44 -6.57
CA GLY A 295 -6.87 -8.70 -6.69
C GLY A 295 -7.52 -9.59 -7.74
N ILE A 296 -6.97 -9.65 -8.94
CA ILE A 296 -7.40 -10.57 -10.01
C ILE A 296 -6.69 -11.90 -9.87
N GLU A 297 -5.43 -11.89 -9.57
CA GLU A 297 -4.46 -12.95 -9.37
C GLU A 297 -4.16 -13.71 -10.67
N THR A 298 -5.16 -14.22 -11.38
CA THR A 298 -5.02 -14.95 -12.63
C THR A 298 -6.32 -14.90 -13.42
N PRO A 299 -6.27 -14.97 -14.76
CA PRO A 299 -7.47 -15.15 -15.59
C PRO A 299 -7.99 -16.60 -15.58
N GLU A 300 -7.24 -17.56 -15.01
CA GLU A 300 -7.54 -18.99 -15.07
C GLU A 300 -8.46 -19.41 -13.93
N ALA A 301 -9.66 -19.91 -14.28
CA ALA A 301 -10.69 -20.29 -13.31
C ALA A 301 -10.25 -21.42 -12.37
N ASP A 302 -9.48 -22.39 -12.87
CA ASP A 302 -9.02 -23.52 -12.06
C ASP A 302 -8.00 -23.08 -10.99
N ALA A 303 -7.14 -22.13 -11.34
CA ALA A 303 -6.22 -21.52 -10.39
C ALA A 303 -6.97 -20.74 -9.29
N LEU A 304 -8.01 -19.96 -9.65
CA LEU A 304 -8.85 -19.25 -8.69
C LEU A 304 -9.57 -20.22 -7.73
N ARG A 305 -10.07 -21.37 -8.22
CA ARG A 305 -10.67 -22.41 -7.36
C ARG A 305 -9.63 -23.00 -6.41
N ASN A 306 -8.45 -23.32 -6.92
CA ASN A 306 -7.38 -23.92 -6.14
C ASN A 306 -6.96 -23.00 -4.98
N MET A 307 -6.80 -21.69 -5.24
CA MET A 307 -6.44 -20.71 -4.21
C MET A 307 -7.63 -20.20 -3.38
N LYS A 308 -8.84 -20.77 -3.55
CA LYS A 308 -10.07 -20.40 -2.82
C LYS A 308 -10.46 -18.93 -2.99
N LYS A 309 -10.27 -18.39 -4.19
CA LYS A 309 -10.70 -17.02 -4.54
C LYS A 309 -12.05 -17.03 -5.27
N ASP A 310 -13.02 -17.66 -4.64
CA ASP A 310 -14.36 -17.92 -5.20
C ASP A 310 -15.10 -16.65 -5.61
N GLN A 311 -14.85 -15.53 -4.95
CA GLN A 311 -15.46 -14.23 -5.27
C GLN A 311 -15.15 -13.75 -6.70
N ASN A 312 -14.01 -14.13 -7.26
CA ASN A 312 -13.66 -13.80 -8.65
C ASN A 312 -14.35 -14.72 -9.66
N LEU A 313 -14.75 -15.93 -9.26
CA LEU A 313 -15.50 -16.87 -10.11
C LEU A 313 -16.99 -16.49 -10.22
N MET A 314 -17.49 -15.67 -9.30
CA MET A 314 -18.92 -15.30 -9.25
C MET A 314 -19.32 -14.25 -10.29
N VAL A 315 -18.35 -13.67 -10.99
CA VAL A 315 -18.57 -12.55 -11.94
C VAL A 315 -17.71 -12.75 -13.19
N PRO A 316 -18.20 -12.40 -14.38
CA PRO A 316 -17.41 -12.38 -15.60
C PRO A 316 -16.30 -11.34 -15.46
N LEU A 317 -15.03 -11.75 -15.65
CA LEU A 317 -13.86 -10.94 -15.34
C LEU A 317 -13.81 -9.64 -16.16
N LEU A 318 -13.81 -9.74 -17.49
CA LEU A 318 -13.69 -8.56 -18.38
C LEU A 318 -14.92 -7.64 -18.31
N GLU A 319 -16.13 -8.20 -18.22
CA GLU A 319 -17.37 -7.43 -18.07
C GLU A 319 -17.38 -6.66 -16.74
N SER A 320 -16.83 -7.26 -15.67
CA SER A 320 -16.73 -6.61 -14.37
C SER A 320 -15.77 -5.42 -14.42
N ILE A 321 -14.62 -5.58 -15.07
CA ILE A 321 -13.66 -4.49 -15.30
C ILE A 321 -14.33 -3.36 -16.10
N GLN A 322 -15.03 -3.71 -17.19
CA GLN A 322 -15.77 -2.73 -17.99
C GLN A 322 -16.85 -2.00 -17.19
N THR A 323 -17.54 -2.72 -16.31
CA THR A 323 -18.56 -2.11 -15.42
C THR A 323 -17.92 -1.08 -14.49
N LEU A 324 -16.79 -1.40 -13.85
CA LEU A 324 -16.05 -0.44 -13.00
C LEU A 324 -15.60 0.78 -13.81
N ASN A 325 -15.06 0.58 -15.00
CA ASN A 325 -14.66 1.65 -15.91
C ASN A 325 -15.86 2.55 -16.32
N ASN A 326 -17.04 1.97 -16.53
CA ASN A 326 -18.25 2.72 -16.87
C ASN A 326 -18.74 3.64 -15.71
N TYR A 327 -18.35 3.35 -14.47
CA TYR A 327 -18.57 4.23 -13.33
C TYR A 327 -17.42 5.24 -13.13
N GLY A 328 -16.41 5.26 -14.01
CA GLY A 328 -15.28 6.19 -13.96
C GLY A 328 -14.14 5.74 -13.04
N LEU A 329 -14.19 4.50 -12.53
CA LEU A 329 -13.15 3.91 -11.71
C LEU A 329 -12.07 3.28 -12.60
N GLU A 330 -10.85 3.81 -12.54
CA GLU A 330 -9.70 3.14 -13.13
C GLU A 330 -9.37 1.90 -12.31
N VAL A 331 -9.39 0.74 -12.95
CA VAL A 331 -9.01 -0.51 -12.31
C VAL A 331 -7.49 -0.63 -12.33
N THR A 332 -6.91 -0.84 -11.15
CA THR A 332 -5.54 -1.34 -10.98
C THR A 332 -5.61 -2.76 -10.44
N ALA A 333 -4.68 -3.65 -10.80
CA ALA A 333 -4.85 -5.05 -10.45
C ALA A 333 -3.57 -5.74 -10.00
N GLY A 334 -3.73 -6.69 -9.06
CA GLY A 334 -2.72 -7.65 -8.66
C GLY A 334 -2.85 -8.96 -9.41
N MET A 335 -1.71 -9.49 -9.89
CA MET A 335 -1.61 -10.80 -10.54
C MET A 335 -0.44 -11.60 -9.98
N ILE A 336 -0.57 -12.92 -9.97
CA ILE A 336 0.39 -13.86 -9.41
C ILE A 336 0.80 -14.87 -10.48
N ILE A 337 2.12 -15.10 -10.61
CA ILE A 337 2.73 -16.12 -11.46
C ILE A 337 3.47 -17.11 -10.57
N GLY A 338 3.50 -18.39 -10.94
CA GLY A 338 4.10 -19.47 -10.16
C GLY A 338 3.10 -20.21 -9.28
N LEU A 339 1.84 -20.24 -9.68
CA LEU A 339 0.81 -21.03 -9.02
C LEU A 339 0.99 -22.53 -9.30
N ASP A 340 0.52 -23.40 -8.41
CA ASP A 340 0.60 -24.86 -8.60
C ASP A 340 -0.19 -25.37 -9.82
N THR A 341 -1.10 -24.57 -10.33
CA THR A 341 -1.92 -24.85 -11.52
C THR A 341 -1.33 -24.29 -12.81
N ASP A 342 -0.21 -23.56 -12.75
CA ASP A 342 0.40 -22.96 -13.92
C ASP A 342 0.87 -24.03 -14.92
N THR A 343 0.58 -23.79 -16.19
CA THR A 343 0.94 -24.64 -17.33
C THR A 343 1.74 -23.85 -18.36
N ASP A 344 2.17 -24.50 -19.44
CA ASP A 344 2.83 -23.83 -20.57
C ASP A 344 1.93 -22.79 -21.27
N ALA A 345 0.61 -22.86 -21.07
CA ALA A 345 -0.33 -21.89 -21.61
C ALA A 345 -0.49 -20.66 -20.73
N THR A 346 -0.16 -20.74 -19.43
CA THR A 346 -0.45 -19.68 -18.43
C THR A 346 0.19 -18.34 -18.83
N GLU A 347 1.45 -18.33 -19.29
CA GLU A 347 2.10 -17.11 -19.77
C GLU A 347 1.30 -16.43 -20.87
N ARG A 348 0.85 -17.19 -21.87
CA ARG A 348 0.04 -16.68 -22.97
C ARG A 348 -1.29 -16.15 -22.46
N ASN A 349 -1.97 -16.88 -21.59
CA ASN A 349 -3.25 -16.48 -21.02
C ASN A 349 -3.14 -15.17 -20.21
N VAL A 350 -2.03 -14.98 -19.48
CA VAL A 350 -1.72 -13.74 -18.76
C VAL A 350 -1.48 -12.59 -19.74
N ILE A 351 -0.70 -12.82 -20.80
CA ILE A 351 -0.43 -11.80 -21.83
C ILE A 351 -1.73 -11.42 -22.57
N ASP A 352 -2.54 -12.37 -22.97
CA ASP A 352 -3.82 -12.14 -23.62
C ASP A 352 -4.78 -11.35 -22.71
N PHE A 353 -4.78 -11.66 -21.42
CA PHE A 353 -5.54 -10.91 -20.43
C PHE A 353 -5.03 -9.46 -20.27
N ILE A 354 -3.73 -9.23 -20.22
CA ILE A 354 -3.13 -7.88 -20.16
C ILE A 354 -3.62 -7.03 -21.34
N ASP A 355 -3.60 -7.60 -22.55
CA ASP A 355 -3.99 -6.89 -23.77
C ASP A 355 -5.51 -6.66 -23.86
N THR A 356 -6.34 -7.62 -23.42
CA THR A 356 -7.80 -7.53 -23.52
C THR A 356 -8.45 -6.73 -22.40
N SER A 357 -7.89 -6.76 -21.18
CA SER A 357 -8.42 -6.02 -20.03
C SER A 357 -8.20 -4.52 -20.12
N ASN A 358 -7.20 -4.08 -20.86
CA ASN A 358 -6.76 -2.69 -20.96
C ASN A 358 -6.44 -2.03 -19.60
N ILE A 359 -6.09 -2.82 -18.58
CA ILE A 359 -5.66 -2.31 -17.28
C ILE A 359 -4.24 -1.73 -17.40
N PRO A 360 -4.03 -0.44 -17.12
CA PRO A 360 -2.69 0.15 -17.29
C PRO A 360 -1.72 -0.21 -16.16
N ILE A 361 -2.22 -0.35 -14.93
CA ILE A 361 -1.41 -0.61 -13.74
C ILE A 361 -1.68 -2.03 -13.25
N LEU A 362 -0.71 -2.91 -13.43
CA LEU A 362 -0.75 -4.31 -13.01
C LEU A 362 0.45 -4.58 -12.09
N THR A 363 0.22 -5.06 -10.88
CA THR A 363 1.29 -5.58 -10.04
C THR A 363 1.45 -7.07 -10.33
N LEU A 364 2.38 -7.39 -11.22
CA LEU A 364 2.69 -8.78 -11.60
C LEU A 364 3.75 -9.33 -10.64
N ASN A 365 3.37 -10.22 -9.73
CA ASN A 365 4.24 -10.77 -8.72
C ASN A 365 4.47 -12.27 -8.92
N ILE A 366 5.64 -12.76 -8.49
CA ILE A 366 5.88 -14.19 -8.33
C ILE A 366 5.29 -14.63 -6.99
N LEU A 367 4.64 -15.80 -6.95
CA LEU A 367 4.01 -16.35 -5.75
C LEU A 367 4.98 -16.38 -4.57
N GLN A 368 4.53 -15.87 -3.44
CA GLN A 368 5.20 -15.94 -2.14
C GLN A 368 4.28 -16.60 -1.12
N ALA A 369 4.83 -17.46 -0.31
CA ALA A 369 4.12 -17.97 0.86
C ALA A 369 4.37 -17.03 2.05
N LEU A 370 3.31 -16.43 2.57
CA LEU A 370 3.38 -15.59 3.77
C LEU A 370 3.13 -16.43 5.02
N PRO A 371 3.82 -16.19 6.13
CA PRO A 371 3.52 -16.82 7.40
C PRO A 371 2.07 -16.62 7.81
N LYS A 372 1.50 -17.57 8.56
CA LYS A 372 0.09 -17.59 8.99
C LYS A 372 -0.94 -17.70 7.85
N THR A 373 -0.53 -18.09 6.65
CA THR A 373 -1.47 -18.38 5.56
C THR A 373 -1.68 -19.89 5.40
N PRO A 374 -2.86 -20.33 4.93
CA PRO A 374 -3.06 -21.72 4.56
C PRO A 374 -2.07 -22.22 3.50
N LEU A 375 -1.62 -21.34 2.60
CA LEU A 375 -0.56 -21.63 1.61
C LEU A 375 0.75 -22.00 2.30
N TRP A 376 1.20 -21.18 3.27
CA TRP A 376 2.41 -21.46 4.06
C TRP A 376 2.32 -22.84 4.70
N ASP A 377 1.23 -23.13 5.40
CA ASP A 377 1.04 -24.40 6.10
C ASP A 377 1.04 -25.60 5.15
N ARG A 378 0.43 -25.44 3.97
CA ARG A 378 0.39 -26.48 2.94
C ARG A 378 1.79 -26.72 2.37
N LEU A 379 2.52 -25.68 2.03
CA LEU A 379 3.86 -25.79 1.47
C LEU A 379 4.88 -26.27 2.50
N ALA A 380 4.78 -25.86 3.77
CA ALA A 380 5.61 -26.37 4.85
C ALA A 380 5.46 -27.89 5.01
N ARG A 381 4.20 -28.39 5.07
CA ARG A 381 3.93 -29.83 5.17
C ARG A 381 4.42 -30.62 3.94
N ALA A 382 4.44 -29.98 2.78
CA ALA A 382 4.94 -30.58 1.54
C ALA A 382 6.47 -30.49 1.37
N GLY A 383 7.21 -29.84 2.29
CA GLY A 383 8.64 -29.58 2.17
C GLY A 383 8.98 -28.66 1.00
N ARG A 384 8.09 -27.72 0.70
CA ARG A 384 8.19 -26.81 -0.45
C ARG A 384 8.44 -25.35 -0.07
N LEU A 385 8.74 -25.05 1.17
CA LEU A 385 9.28 -23.76 1.57
C LEU A 385 10.80 -23.75 1.40
N VAL A 386 11.33 -22.67 0.85
CA VAL A 386 12.76 -22.48 0.59
C VAL A 386 13.20 -21.21 1.32
N ASP A 387 14.28 -21.34 2.08
CA ASP A 387 14.97 -20.22 2.73
C ASP A 387 16.32 -19.96 2.00
N ASP A 388 16.22 -19.53 0.74
CA ASP A 388 17.40 -19.14 -0.05
C ASP A 388 17.22 -17.67 -0.50
N PRO A 389 18.00 -16.75 0.09
CA PRO A 389 17.92 -15.33 -0.24
C PRO A 389 18.30 -14.98 -1.69
N ARG A 390 18.87 -15.92 -2.44
CA ARG A 390 19.24 -15.70 -3.85
C ARG A 390 18.07 -15.92 -4.80
N LEU A 391 17.00 -16.58 -4.34
CA LEU A 391 15.82 -16.87 -5.15
C LEU A 391 14.79 -15.74 -5.07
N GLU A 392 14.01 -15.59 -6.12
CA GLU A 392 12.94 -14.61 -6.24
C GLU A 392 11.68 -14.98 -5.42
N SER A 393 11.61 -16.21 -4.90
CA SER A 393 10.48 -16.73 -4.13
C SER A 393 10.94 -17.69 -3.05
N ASN A 394 10.21 -17.74 -1.94
CA ASN A 394 10.36 -18.74 -0.89
C ASN A 394 9.56 -20.03 -1.19
N VAL A 395 9.05 -20.19 -2.41
CA VAL A 395 8.26 -21.34 -2.84
C VAL A 395 9.08 -22.21 -3.78
N LYS A 396 9.18 -23.52 -3.48
CA LYS A 396 9.60 -24.51 -4.44
C LYS A 396 8.42 -24.82 -5.37
N PHE A 397 8.47 -24.24 -6.56
CA PHE A 397 7.42 -24.41 -7.58
C PHE A 397 7.33 -25.87 -8.06
N LEU A 398 6.20 -26.23 -8.65
CA LEU A 398 6.05 -27.52 -9.36
C LEU A 398 6.75 -27.50 -10.73
N ARG A 399 6.83 -26.31 -11.34
CA ARG A 399 7.64 -26.06 -12.55
C ARG A 399 9.06 -25.65 -12.16
N PRO A 400 10.06 -25.80 -13.04
CA PRO A 400 11.41 -25.32 -12.81
C PRO A 400 11.42 -23.83 -12.43
N HIS A 401 12.17 -23.45 -11.39
CA HIS A 401 12.22 -22.07 -10.86
C HIS A 401 12.57 -21.06 -11.96
N ASP A 402 13.59 -21.35 -12.75
CA ASP A 402 14.07 -20.44 -13.81
C ASP A 402 13.00 -20.21 -14.90
N GLU A 403 12.17 -21.22 -15.20
CA GLU A 403 11.06 -21.06 -16.15
C GLU A 403 9.98 -20.13 -15.61
N VAL A 404 9.65 -20.24 -14.32
CA VAL A 404 8.67 -19.34 -13.67
C VAL A 404 9.16 -17.89 -13.68
N VAL A 405 10.44 -17.69 -13.31
CA VAL A 405 11.06 -16.36 -13.31
C VAL A 405 11.11 -15.78 -14.72
N GLU A 406 11.48 -16.59 -15.71
CA GLU A 406 11.56 -16.12 -17.09
C GLU A 406 10.17 -15.83 -17.70
N SER A 407 9.16 -16.63 -17.36
CA SER A 407 7.76 -16.34 -17.70
C SER A 407 7.30 -15.01 -17.09
N TRP A 408 7.62 -14.76 -15.83
CA TRP A 408 7.35 -13.48 -15.19
C TRP A 408 8.06 -12.33 -15.92
N ARG A 409 9.34 -12.48 -16.28
CA ARG A 409 10.11 -11.47 -17.03
C ARG A 409 9.45 -11.14 -18.37
N ARG A 410 9.01 -12.15 -19.12
CA ARG A 410 8.30 -11.94 -20.39
C ARG A 410 6.97 -11.23 -20.20
N CYS A 411 6.20 -11.58 -19.16
CA CYS A 411 4.94 -10.91 -18.84
C CYS A 411 5.14 -9.42 -18.51
N ILE A 412 6.11 -9.05 -17.66
CA ILE A 412 6.37 -7.64 -17.33
C ILE A 412 6.96 -6.87 -18.50
N ALA A 413 7.83 -7.49 -19.30
CA ALA A 413 8.38 -6.88 -20.50
C ALA A 413 7.28 -6.54 -21.51
N HIS A 414 6.29 -7.43 -21.69
CA HIS A 414 5.14 -7.21 -22.52
C HIS A 414 4.21 -6.14 -21.94
N ALA A 415 3.85 -6.26 -20.66
CA ALA A 415 2.94 -5.33 -20.00
C ALA A 415 3.43 -3.89 -20.04
N TYR A 416 4.74 -3.68 -19.91
CA TYR A 416 5.33 -2.36 -19.75
C TYR A 416 6.21 -1.92 -20.90
N ALA A 417 6.12 -2.61 -22.06
CA ALA A 417 6.57 -2.06 -23.32
C ALA A 417 5.84 -0.72 -23.55
N PRO A 418 6.58 0.38 -23.81
CA PRO A 418 5.98 1.72 -23.83
C PRO A 418 4.76 1.86 -24.72
N GLU A 419 4.78 1.28 -25.91
CA GLU A 419 3.67 1.36 -26.88
C GLU A 419 2.40 0.69 -26.33
N ARG A 420 2.53 -0.49 -25.68
CA ARG A 420 1.42 -1.23 -25.11
C ARG A 420 0.88 -0.56 -23.85
N LEU A 421 1.77 -0.09 -22.97
CA LEU A 421 1.37 0.62 -21.77
C LEU A 421 0.59 1.90 -22.09
N PHE A 422 1.10 2.74 -23.00
CA PHE A 422 0.43 3.98 -23.36
C PHE A 422 -0.85 3.73 -24.18
N GLU A 423 -0.96 2.62 -24.91
CA GLU A 423 -2.21 2.23 -25.56
C GLU A 423 -3.30 1.88 -24.52
N ARG A 424 -2.97 1.17 -23.45
CA ARG A 424 -3.92 0.91 -22.34
C ARG A 424 -4.36 2.20 -21.66
N PHE A 425 -3.45 3.14 -21.41
CA PHE A 425 -3.83 4.47 -20.91
C PHE A 425 -4.74 5.22 -21.89
N ARG A 426 -4.48 5.15 -23.20
CA ARG A 426 -5.35 5.74 -24.22
C ARG A 426 -6.76 5.15 -24.14
N HIS A 427 -6.87 3.83 -23.95
CA HIS A 427 -8.17 3.19 -23.74
C HIS A 427 -8.88 3.75 -22.49
N GLN A 428 -8.17 3.95 -21.37
CA GLN A 428 -8.77 4.54 -20.16
C GLN A 428 -9.28 5.97 -20.40
N ILE A 429 -8.56 6.77 -21.18
CA ILE A 429 -8.99 8.12 -21.56
C ILE A 429 -10.33 8.06 -22.31
N ASP A 430 -10.51 7.08 -23.19
CA ASP A 430 -11.70 6.94 -24.03
C ASP A 430 -12.88 6.26 -23.30
N ALA A 431 -12.62 5.29 -22.45
CA ALA A 431 -13.64 4.42 -21.86
C ALA A 431 -13.94 4.73 -20.38
N THR A 432 -12.97 5.21 -19.61
CA THR A 432 -13.11 5.36 -18.14
C THR A 432 -13.20 6.81 -17.73
N TYR A 433 -12.25 7.66 -18.14
CA TYR A 433 -12.16 9.01 -17.61
C TYR A 433 -13.30 9.92 -18.08
N VAL A 434 -13.92 9.61 -19.20
CA VAL A 434 -15.13 10.28 -19.68
C VAL A 434 -16.33 10.04 -18.76
N ASN A 435 -16.30 8.99 -17.96
CA ASN A 435 -17.36 8.61 -17.03
C ASN A 435 -17.14 9.15 -15.60
N ARG A 436 -15.98 9.75 -15.32
CA ARG A 436 -15.68 10.31 -14.00
C ARG A 436 -16.62 11.43 -13.65
N PHE A 437 -16.94 11.54 -12.38
CA PHE A 437 -17.56 12.74 -11.85
C PHE A 437 -16.51 13.87 -11.85
N VAL A 438 -16.85 15.01 -12.44
CA VAL A 438 -15.98 16.20 -12.47
C VAL A 438 -16.54 17.19 -11.46
N PRO A 439 -15.99 17.27 -10.25
CA PRO A 439 -16.45 18.21 -9.25
C PRO A 439 -16.06 19.65 -9.63
N PRO A 440 -16.72 20.66 -9.03
CA PRO A 440 -16.26 22.03 -9.15
C PRO A 440 -14.80 22.16 -8.69
N PRO A 441 -13.92 22.83 -9.45
CA PRO A 441 -12.48 22.83 -9.16
C PRO A 441 -12.10 23.60 -7.88
N LYS A 442 -13.03 24.29 -7.26
CA LYS A 442 -12.82 25.25 -6.16
C LYS A 442 -12.10 24.65 -4.94
N GLY A 443 -12.44 23.42 -4.55
CA GLY A 443 -11.82 22.75 -3.38
C GLY A 443 -10.37 22.35 -3.59
N LYS A 444 -9.95 22.12 -4.85
CA LYS A 444 -8.60 21.69 -5.22
C LYS A 444 -7.66 22.85 -5.60
N LEU A 445 -8.18 24.04 -5.82
CA LEU A 445 -7.39 25.22 -6.26
C LEU A 445 -6.70 25.90 -5.07
N THR A 446 -5.72 25.23 -4.50
CA THR A 446 -4.82 25.83 -3.49
C THR A 446 -3.48 26.18 -4.12
N ILE A 447 -2.75 27.18 -3.56
CA ILE A 447 -1.42 27.56 -4.06
C ILE A 447 -0.45 26.36 -4.09
N PRO A 448 -0.38 25.51 -3.04
CA PRO A 448 0.44 24.29 -3.08
C PRO A 448 0.07 23.33 -4.21
N ASN A 449 -1.23 23.10 -4.44
CA ASN A 449 -1.70 22.21 -5.50
C ASN A 449 -1.40 22.77 -6.90
N LEU A 450 -1.57 24.07 -7.10
CA LEU A 450 -1.22 24.75 -8.36
C LEU A 450 0.28 24.66 -8.66
N LYS A 451 1.12 24.92 -7.65
CA LYS A 451 2.59 24.79 -7.78
C LYS A 451 2.98 23.34 -8.11
N ARG A 452 2.40 22.36 -7.40
CA ARG A 452 2.64 20.93 -7.62
C ARG A 452 2.19 20.50 -9.03
N GLY A 453 1.00 20.93 -9.47
CA GLY A 453 0.49 20.66 -10.80
C GLY A 453 1.34 21.27 -11.90
N ALA A 454 1.78 22.53 -11.76
CA ALA A 454 2.68 23.19 -12.71
C ALA A 454 4.05 22.50 -12.79
N THR A 455 4.62 22.11 -11.65
CA THR A 455 5.89 21.36 -11.59
C THR A 455 5.75 20.01 -12.29
N LEU A 456 4.67 19.27 -12.03
CA LEU A 456 4.39 17.99 -12.68
C LEU A 456 4.23 18.19 -14.20
N ALA A 457 3.45 19.18 -14.64
CA ALA A 457 3.24 19.46 -16.05
C ALA A 457 4.55 19.78 -16.77
N TYR A 458 5.38 20.65 -16.19
CA TYR A 458 6.71 20.98 -16.72
C TYR A 458 7.61 19.73 -16.82
N ASN A 459 7.68 18.93 -15.75
CA ASN A 459 8.52 17.73 -15.71
C ASN A 459 8.02 16.64 -16.66
N VAL A 460 6.70 16.43 -16.77
CA VAL A 460 6.12 15.47 -17.74
C VAL A 460 6.43 15.94 -19.17
N ALA A 461 6.24 17.21 -19.47
CA ALA A 461 6.54 17.73 -20.82
C ALA A 461 8.03 17.57 -21.17
N THR A 462 8.94 17.88 -20.25
CA THR A 462 10.38 17.88 -20.51
C THR A 462 11.03 16.50 -20.37
N LYS A 463 10.75 15.75 -19.29
CA LYS A 463 11.41 14.46 -19.02
C LYS A 463 10.73 13.31 -19.75
N VAL A 464 9.39 13.29 -19.80
CA VAL A 464 8.62 12.25 -20.48
C VAL A 464 8.37 12.60 -21.94
N GLY A 465 7.85 13.79 -22.21
CA GLY A 465 7.44 14.20 -23.55
C GLY A 465 8.58 14.59 -24.50
N TRP A 466 9.75 14.98 -23.97
CA TRP A 466 10.87 15.41 -24.81
C TRP A 466 12.06 14.46 -24.72
N ARG A 467 12.58 14.22 -23.49
CA ARG A 467 13.87 13.53 -23.30
C ARG A 467 13.78 12.02 -23.30
N SER A 468 12.60 11.42 -23.06
CA SER A 468 12.47 9.97 -23.01
C SER A 468 12.57 9.34 -24.41
N ASP A 469 13.08 8.12 -24.48
CA ASP A 469 13.09 7.29 -25.69
C ASP A 469 11.69 6.83 -26.10
N TYR A 470 10.73 6.82 -25.16
CA TYR A 470 9.32 6.48 -25.39
C TYR A 470 8.39 7.69 -25.62
N ARG A 471 8.95 8.89 -25.87
CA ARG A 471 8.15 10.12 -26.09
C ARG A 471 7.13 9.99 -27.22
N ALA A 472 7.43 9.22 -28.26
CA ALA A 472 6.52 9.03 -29.39
C ALA A 472 5.24 8.28 -28.97
N ALA A 473 5.38 7.19 -28.20
CA ALA A 473 4.28 6.41 -27.66
C ALA A 473 3.45 7.26 -26.66
N PHE A 474 4.13 8.02 -25.79
CA PHE A 474 3.47 8.95 -24.87
C PHE A 474 2.60 9.97 -25.62
N TRP A 475 3.14 10.70 -26.60
CA TRP A 475 2.37 11.72 -27.32
C TRP A 475 1.25 11.13 -28.17
N LYS A 476 1.41 9.93 -28.71
CA LYS A 476 0.32 9.21 -29.40
C LYS A 476 -0.88 9.01 -28.48
N ALA A 477 -0.66 8.59 -27.24
CA ALA A 477 -1.71 8.40 -26.23
C ALA A 477 -2.21 9.73 -25.63
N ALA A 478 -1.36 10.74 -25.50
CA ALA A 478 -1.67 12.02 -24.89
C ALA A 478 -2.61 12.90 -25.72
N ARG A 479 -2.55 12.81 -27.06
CA ARG A 479 -3.34 13.68 -27.98
C ARG A 479 -4.85 13.66 -27.71
N PRO A 480 -5.52 12.50 -27.49
CA PRO A 480 -6.94 12.47 -27.14
C PRO A 480 -7.24 13.18 -25.82
N ALA A 481 -6.42 12.99 -24.78
CA ALA A 481 -6.58 13.66 -23.49
C ALA A 481 -6.49 15.19 -23.63
N ILE A 482 -5.52 15.69 -24.38
CA ILE A 482 -5.36 17.14 -24.66
C ILE A 482 -6.59 17.69 -25.38
N ARG A 483 -7.07 17.01 -26.43
CA ARG A 483 -8.25 17.45 -27.20
C ARG A 483 -9.52 17.51 -26.35
N ARG A 484 -9.63 16.71 -25.30
CA ARG A 484 -10.76 16.67 -24.37
C ARG A 484 -10.57 17.52 -23.11
N GLY A 485 -9.42 18.19 -22.98
CA GLY A 485 -9.10 18.96 -21.77
C GLY A 485 -8.86 18.10 -20.51
N GLN A 486 -8.60 16.80 -20.67
CA GLN A 486 -8.34 15.85 -19.57
C GLN A 486 -6.87 15.94 -19.13
N ILE A 487 -6.50 17.08 -18.57
CA ILE A 487 -5.10 17.37 -18.17
C ILE A 487 -4.64 16.43 -17.05
N ASP A 488 -5.52 16.11 -16.09
CA ASP A 488 -5.19 15.18 -14.99
C ASP A 488 -4.84 13.79 -15.53
N ALA A 489 -5.57 13.31 -16.52
CA ALA A 489 -5.30 12.03 -17.19
C ALA A 489 -3.94 12.06 -17.92
N LEU A 490 -3.63 13.15 -18.61
CA LEU A 490 -2.35 13.36 -19.27
C LEU A 490 -1.19 13.30 -18.28
N LEU A 491 -1.31 14.03 -17.17
CA LEU A 491 -0.27 14.11 -16.13
C LEU A 491 -0.12 12.78 -15.39
N GLY A 492 -1.24 12.14 -15.05
CA GLY A 492 -1.26 10.81 -14.40
C GLY A 492 -0.60 9.74 -15.28
N MET A 493 -0.97 9.68 -16.55
CA MET A 493 -0.37 8.76 -17.54
C MET A 493 1.15 8.98 -17.66
N GLY A 494 1.60 10.24 -17.72
CA GLY A 494 3.03 10.58 -17.80
C GLY A 494 3.77 10.17 -16.54
N PHE A 495 3.19 10.44 -15.37
CA PHE A 495 3.75 10.10 -14.06
C PHE A 495 3.85 8.58 -13.86
N VAL A 496 2.73 7.88 -13.95
CA VAL A 496 2.65 6.43 -13.73
C VAL A 496 3.44 5.67 -14.79
N GLY A 497 3.28 6.04 -16.07
CA GLY A 497 3.98 5.39 -17.17
C GLY A 497 5.49 5.52 -17.05
N HIS A 498 5.99 6.68 -16.63
CA HIS A 498 7.43 6.88 -16.37
C HIS A 498 7.95 5.90 -15.32
N HIS A 499 7.27 5.78 -14.18
CA HIS A 499 7.67 4.84 -13.14
C HIS A 499 7.66 3.39 -13.63
N LEU A 500 6.56 2.94 -14.22
CA LEU A 500 6.38 1.54 -14.62
C LEU A 500 7.42 1.09 -15.67
N ILE A 501 7.73 1.96 -16.65
CA ILE A 501 8.75 1.67 -17.66
C ILE A 501 10.14 1.57 -17.00
N HIS A 502 10.50 2.52 -16.14
CA HIS A 502 11.83 2.52 -15.50
C HIS A 502 11.99 1.35 -14.53
N PHE A 503 11.00 1.11 -13.67
CA PHE A 503 11.02 -0.02 -12.74
C PHE A 503 11.14 -1.36 -13.47
N THR A 504 10.38 -1.55 -14.54
CA THR A 504 10.45 -2.79 -15.35
C THR A 504 11.83 -2.98 -15.97
N ARG A 505 12.42 -1.92 -16.52
CA ARG A 505 13.78 -1.99 -17.08
C ARG A 505 14.82 -2.42 -16.03
N GLU A 506 14.71 -1.89 -14.83
CA GLU A 506 15.59 -2.28 -13.72
C GLU A 506 15.34 -3.72 -13.27
N ALA A 507 14.08 -4.15 -13.20
CA ALA A 507 13.71 -5.52 -12.86
C ALA A 507 14.25 -6.53 -13.90
N LEU A 508 14.13 -6.21 -15.19
CA LEU A 508 14.68 -7.04 -16.28
C LEU A 508 16.21 -7.10 -16.27
N GLN A 509 16.89 -6.07 -15.72
CA GLN A 509 18.34 -6.05 -15.53
C GLN A 509 18.79 -6.73 -14.22
N GLY A 510 17.86 -7.26 -13.42
CA GLY A 510 18.14 -7.87 -12.13
C GLY A 510 18.51 -6.88 -11.02
N ARG A 511 18.28 -5.57 -11.23
CA ARG A 511 18.53 -4.52 -10.23
C ARG A 511 17.39 -4.36 -9.24
N GLN A 512 16.18 -4.74 -9.63
CA GLN A 512 14.98 -4.73 -8.79
C GLN A 512 14.43 -6.14 -8.70
N ASN A 513 13.80 -6.45 -7.59
CA ASN A 513 13.27 -7.77 -7.36
C ASN A 513 11.93 -8.00 -8.05
N ALA A 514 11.83 -9.22 -8.59
CA ALA A 514 10.61 -9.79 -9.11
C ALA A 514 9.52 -9.99 -8.06
N SER A 515 9.92 -9.95 -6.80
CA SER A 515 9.05 -10.33 -5.71
C SER A 515 9.19 -9.34 -4.56
N PHE A 516 8.06 -8.96 -4.00
CA PHE A 516 7.96 -8.15 -2.78
C PHE A 516 8.74 -8.74 -1.59
N TYR A 517 9.13 -10.01 -1.63
CA TYR A 517 9.64 -10.75 -0.48
C TYR A 517 11.00 -11.40 -0.70
N SER A 518 11.64 -11.25 -1.87
CA SER A 518 12.92 -11.89 -2.06
C SER A 518 14.05 -11.16 -1.34
N ALA A 519 14.99 -11.94 -0.81
CA ALA A 519 16.12 -11.43 -0.04
C ALA A 519 17.18 -10.71 -0.88
N ARG A 520 17.10 -10.75 -2.23
CA ARG A 520 17.92 -9.88 -3.08
C ARG A 520 17.64 -8.40 -2.84
N SER A 521 16.43 -8.03 -2.40
CA SER A 521 16.15 -6.70 -1.87
C SER A 521 16.87 -6.42 -0.56
N GLN A 522 17.40 -7.46 0.08
CA GLN A 522 18.06 -7.37 1.38
C GLN A 522 19.56 -7.04 1.29
N THR A 523 20.17 -7.21 0.13
CA THR A 523 21.62 -6.99 -0.09
C THR A 523 21.94 -5.87 -1.07
N ALA A 524 20.97 -5.32 -1.79
CA ALA A 524 21.18 -4.12 -2.58
C ALA A 524 21.37 -2.93 -1.64
N ASP A 525 22.53 -2.31 -1.72
CA ASP A 525 23.01 -1.21 -0.91
C ASP A 525 21.90 -0.26 -0.45
N LEU A 526 21.80 -0.10 0.87
CA LEU A 526 20.93 0.84 1.60
C LEU A 526 21.31 2.31 1.35
N VAL A 527 21.76 2.65 0.16
CA VAL A 527 22.08 4.02 -0.22
C VAL A 527 21.10 4.47 -1.30
N PRO A 528 20.11 5.32 -0.97
CA PRO A 528 19.52 6.14 -2.01
C PRO A 528 20.67 6.99 -2.55
N ALA A 529 21.03 6.83 -3.80
CA ALA A 529 21.92 7.74 -4.50
C ALA A 529 21.27 9.14 -4.45
N VAL A 530 21.60 9.89 -3.41
CA VAL A 530 21.42 11.32 -3.35
C VAL A 530 22.58 11.92 -4.17
N SER A 531 22.32 12.18 -5.41
CA SER A 531 23.06 13.14 -6.22
C SER A 531 22.13 13.74 -7.30
#